data_8b43f198dda62bf43ba2496bf97692b9
#
_entry.id   8b43f198dda62bf43ba2496bf97692b9
#
_cell.length_a   1.000
_cell.length_b   1.000
_cell.length_c   1.000
_cell.angle_alpha   90.00
_cell.angle_beta   90.00
_cell.angle_gamma   90.00
#
_symmetry.space_group_name_H-M   'P 1'
#
loop_
_entity.id
_entity.type
_entity.pdbx_description
1 polymer ?
#
loop_
_entity_poly.entity_id
_entity_poly.type
_entity_poly.pdbx_seq_one_letter_code
_entity_poly.pdbx_strand_id
1 'polypeptide(L)'
;MYTFDSRIRYSEIDRSGRLSIPAVVDYFQDCSAFQSEELGVGVEYLANKKRAWILNSWQIVLERRPEECEKITVGTWGSGFDKFHATRNFIMKTTQGERLAYANSIWVYINTETGMPIRPTKEEIDVYKLEAPLEMEYEPRKIKLSREWEEKELVKVQRSWIDSNDHVNNSWYVKTAFEQLPQDLEIRQLRVEY
;
A
#
# COMPACT_ATOMS: atom_id res chain seq x y z
N MET A 1 11.97 -11.74 2.77
CA MET A 1 10.54 -11.41 2.52
C MET A 1 9.71 -11.87 3.70
N TYR A 2 8.86 -10.99 4.26
CA TYR A 2 7.82 -11.30 5.24
C TYR A 2 6.58 -11.79 4.52
N THR A 3 5.82 -12.73 5.10
CA THR A 3 4.57 -13.22 4.52
C THR A 3 3.54 -13.52 5.61
N PHE A 4 2.27 -13.36 5.28
CA PHE A 4 1.16 -13.89 6.08
C PHE A 4 0.11 -14.53 5.19
N ASP A 5 -0.58 -15.52 5.73
CA ASP A 5 -1.67 -16.22 5.06
C ASP A 5 -3.01 -15.65 5.46
N SER A 6 -3.94 -15.59 4.52
CA SER A 6 -5.30 -15.12 4.72
C SER A 6 -6.29 -15.88 3.85
N ARG A 7 -7.56 -15.55 4.04
CA ARG A 7 -8.67 -15.97 3.20
C ARG A 7 -9.51 -14.76 2.86
N ILE A 8 -9.90 -14.62 1.59
CA ILE A 8 -10.76 -13.51 1.15
C ILE A 8 -12.10 -13.58 1.87
N ARG A 9 -12.45 -12.48 2.54
CA ARG A 9 -13.68 -12.38 3.35
C ARG A 9 -14.81 -11.77 2.53
N TYR A 10 -16.04 -12.10 2.89
CA TYR A 10 -17.24 -11.51 2.30
C TYR A 10 -17.24 -9.97 2.34
N SER A 11 -16.71 -9.36 3.40
CA SER A 11 -16.60 -7.90 3.56
C SER A 11 -15.57 -7.22 2.65
N GLU A 12 -14.76 -7.98 1.94
CA GLU A 12 -13.63 -7.48 1.12
C GLU A 12 -13.92 -7.59 -0.38
N ILE A 13 -15.00 -8.29 -0.76
CA ILE A 13 -15.38 -8.48 -2.16
C ILE A 13 -16.29 -7.37 -2.67
N ASP A 14 -16.23 -7.15 -3.96
CA ASP A 14 -17.21 -6.32 -4.67
C ASP A 14 -18.39 -7.15 -5.22
N ARG A 15 -19.29 -6.49 -5.96
CA ARG A 15 -20.45 -7.12 -6.56
C ARG A 15 -20.15 -8.26 -7.56
N SER A 16 -18.90 -8.37 -8.01
CA SER A 16 -18.45 -9.48 -8.88
C SER A 16 -18.08 -10.74 -8.10
N GLY A 17 -18.16 -10.71 -6.75
CA GLY A 17 -17.73 -11.80 -5.88
C GLY A 17 -16.21 -11.91 -5.77
N ARG A 18 -15.46 -10.91 -6.18
CA ARG A 18 -13.99 -10.91 -6.17
C ARG A 18 -13.46 -9.81 -5.26
N LEU A 19 -12.25 -10.02 -4.74
CA LEU A 19 -11.55 -9.05 -3.90
C LEU A 19 -11.58 -7.67 -4.56
N SER A 20 -12.09 -6.68 -3.85
CA SER A 20 -12.13 -5.31 -4.33
C SER A 20 -10.72 -4.73 -4.44
N ILE A 21 -10.48 -3.84 -5.39
CA ILE A 21 -9.14 -3.24 -5.58
C ILE A 21 -8.71 -2.43 -4.34
N PRO A 22 -9.58 -1.64 -3.68
CA PRO A 22 -9.22 -1.02 -2.42
C PRO A 22 -8.79 -2.03 -1.34
N ALA A 23 -9.42 -3.21 -1.27
CA ALA A 23 -9.02 -4.24 -0.32
C ALA A 23 -7.63 -4.85 -0.63
N VAL A 24 -7.18 -4.86 -1.89
CA VAL A 24 -5.79 -5.20 -2.22
C VAL A 24 -4.82 -4.21 -1.58
N VAL A 25 -5.15 -2.91 -1.59
CA VAL A 25 -4.36 -1.87 -0.91
C VAL A 25 -4.31 -2.12 0.59
N ASP A 26 -5.46 -2.43 1.21
CA ASP A 26 -5.54 -2.75 2.64
C ASP A 26 -4.63 -3.95 2.98
N TYR A 27 -4.69 -5.07 2.24
CA TYR A 27 -3.83 -6.23 2.43
C TYR A 27 -2.33 -5.90 2.34
N PHE A 28 -1.92 -5.06 1.40
CA PHE A 28 -0.52 -4.67 1.25
C PHE A 28 -0.08 -3.73 2.39
N GLN A 29 -0.93 -2.80 2.82
CA GLN A 29 -0.63 -1.96 3.98
C GLN A 29 -0.49 -2.79 5.26
N ASP A 30 -1.45 -3.68 5.52
CA ASP A 30 -1.45 -4.58 6.68
C ASP A 30 -0.18 -5.44 6.70
N CYS A 31 0.20 -6.01 5.54
CA CYS A 31 1.42 -6.81 5.42
C CYS A 31 2.68 -6.02 5.81
N SER A 32 2.77 -4.74 5.43
CA SER A 32 3.90 -3.89 5.80
C SER A 32 3.89 -3.52 7.29
N ALA A 33 2.71 -3.29 7.85
CA ALA A 33 2.54 -3.01 9.28
C ALA A 33 2.92 -4.23 10.13
N PHE A 34 2.43 -5.41 9.78
CA PHE A 34 2.77 -6.67 10.46
C PHE A 34 4.28 -6.94 10.45
N GLN A 35 4.93 -6.78 9.29
CA GLN A 35 6.39 -6.90 9.22
C GLN A 35 7.09 -5.93 10.16
N SER A 36 6.68 -4.66 10.19
CA SER A 36 7.32 -3.65 11.03
C SER A 36 7.15 -3.94 12.51
N GLU A 37 5.97 -4.43 12.91
CA GLU A 37 5.71 -4.85 14.30
C GLU A 37 6.57 -6.06 14.69
N GLU A 38 6.67 -7.09 13.86
CA GLU A 38 7.51 -8.27 14.13
C GLU A 38 9.01 -7.92 14.19
N LEU A 39 9.43 -6.92 13.44
CA LEU A 39 10.81 -6.41 13.49
C LEU A 39 11.07 -5.48 14.69
N GLY A 40 10.06 -5.15 15.49
CA GLY A 40 10.18 -4.23 16.62
C GLY A 40 10.36 -2.77 16.24
N VAL A 41 10.00 -2.39 15.01
CA VAL A 41 10.07 -1.01 14.47
C VAL A 41 8.71 -0.51 13.99
N GLY A 42 7.65 -1.01 14.60
CA GLY A 42 6.27 -0.67 14.29
C GLY A 42 5.84 0.70 14.82
N VAL A 43 4.54 0.91 14.88
CA VAL A 43 3.94 2.23 15.15
C VAL A 43 4.40 2.81 16.50
N GLU A 44 4.42 2.01 17.56
CA GLU A 44 4.82 2.47 18.89
C GLU A 44 6.32 2.88 18.95
N TYR A 45 7.19 2.08 18.33
CA TYR A 45 8.63 2.40 18.22
C TYR A 45 8.81 3.74 17.50
N LEU A 46 8.16 3.91 16.34
CA LEU A 46 8.25 5.12 15.54
C LEU A 46 7.71 6.35 16.29
N ALA A 47 6.58 6.22 16.96
CA ALA A 47 5.98 7.29 17.78
C ALA A 47 6.92 7.73 18.90
N ASN A 48 7.54 6.78 19.62
CA ASN A 48 8.52 7.06 20.69
C ASN A 48 9.77 7.79 20.16
N LYS A 49 10.14 7.55 18.90
CA LYS A 49 11.25 8.21 18.22
C LYS A 49 10.85 9.53 17.56
N LYS A 50 9.58 9.93 17.59
CA LYS A 50 9.03 11.05 16.82
C LYS A 50 9.29 10.91 15.33
N ARG A 51 8.99 9.73 14.78
CA ARG A 51 9.21 9.34 13.40
C ARG A 51 7.95 8.72 12.80
N ALA A 52 7.84 8.82 11.48
CA ALA A 52 6.81 8.08 10.74
C ALA A 52 7.29 7.75 9.31
N TRP A 53 6.77 6.67 8.78
CA TRP A 53 6.79 6.34 7.36
C TRP A 53 5.51 6.87 6.72
N ILE A 54 5.65 7.79 5.78
CA ILE A 54 4.53 8.31 5.00
C ILE A 54 4.55 7.65 3.63
N LEU A 55 3.47 6.99 3.28
CA LEU A 55 3.30 6.44 1.95
C LEU A 55 3.17 7.59 0.94
N ASN A 56 4.03 7.57 -0.05
CA ASN A 56 4.06 8.61 -1.08
C ASN A 56 3.39 8.15 -2.38
N SER A 57 3.59 6.89 -2.76
CA SER A 57 3.00 6.38 -3.99
C SER A 57 2.87 4.86 -4.01
N TRP A 58 1.88 4.40 -4.79
CA TRP A 58 1.67 3.01 -5.18
C TRP A 58 1.77 2.84 -6.69
N GLN A 59 2.31 1.70 -7.11
CA GLN A 59 2.06 1.05 -8.38
C GLN A 59 1.67 -0.38 -8.10
N ILE A 60 0.42 -0.73 -8.35
CA ILE A 60 -0.15 -2.06 -8.09
C ILE A 60 -0.59 -2.65 -9.42
N VAL A 61 -0.10 -3.84 -9.75
CA VAL A 61 -0.50 -4.60 -10.94
C VAL A 61 -1.38 -5.77 -10.51
N LEU A 62 -2.47 -5.96 -11.21
CA LEU A 62 -3.47 -7.00 -10.95
C LEU A 62 -3.46 -8.00 -12.10
N GLU A 63 -3.06 -9.23 -11.84
CA GLU A 63 -3.15 -10.32 -12.82
C GLU A 63 -4.53 -10.97 -12.75
N ARG A 64 -5.00 -11.24 -11.54
CA ARG A 64 -6.34 -11.73 -11.24
C ARG A 64 -6.76 -11.31 -9.83
N ARG A 65 -8.00 -10.94 -9.67
CA ARG A 65 -8.58 -10.74 -8.32
C ARG A 65 -9.08 -12.07 -7.77
N PRO A 66 -8.65 -12.48 -6.55
CA PRO A 66 -9.14 -13.71 -5.95
C PRO A 66 -10.63 -13.65 -5.63
N GLU A 67 -11.27 -14.80 -5.62
CA GLU A 67 -12.70 -14.95 -5.33
C GLU A 67 -12.95 -15.06 -3.81
N GLU A 68 -14.21 -14.91 -3.41
CA GLU A 68 -14.62 -15.12 -2.02
C GLU A 68 -14.14 -16.47 -1.51
N CYS A 69 -13.70 -16.51 -0.25
CA CYS A 69 -13.16 -17.70 0.43
C CYS A 69 -11.85 -18.25 -0.14
N GLU A 70 -11.31 -17.72 -1.23
CA GLU A 70 -10.02 -18.14 -1.75
C GLU A 70 -8.91 -17.90 -0.73
N LYS A 71 -8.01 -18.87 -0.57
CA LYS A 71 -6.85 -18.77 0.32
C LYS A 71 -5.70 -18.08 -0.41
N ILE A 72 -5.10 -17.11 0.25
CA ILE A 72 -4.00 -16.32 -0.30
C ILE A 72 -2.83 -16.25 0.68
N THR A 73 -1.65 -16.02 0.13
CA THR A 73 -0.45 -15.60 0.86
C THR A 73 -0.07 -14.21 0.37
N VAL A 74 0.10 -13.28 1.29
CA VAL A 74 0.55 -11.90 1.00
C VAL A 74 1.97 -11.73 1.51
N GLY A 75 2.86 -11.18 0.69
CA GLY A 75 4.27 -10.98 1.02
C GLY A 75 4.72 -9.54 0.79
N THR A 76 5.73 -9.11 1.59
CA THR A 76 6.38 -7.80 1.44
C THR A 76 7.84 -7.83 1.84
N TRP A 77 8.64 -6.92 1.25
CA TRP A 77 10.03 -6.69 1.62
C TRP A 77 10.48 -5.29 1.23
N GLY A 78 11.41 -4.74 1.98
CA GLY A 78 12.13 -3.53 1.58
C GLY A 78 13.10 -3.84 0.45
N SER A 79 13.09 -3.06 -0.61
CA SER A 79 13.93 -3.30 -1.79
C SER A 79 14.97 -2.20 -2.04
N GLY A 80 14.89 -1.08 -1.31
CA GLY A 80 15.88 -0.03 -1.47
C GLY A 80 15.70 1.14 -0.54
N PHE A 81 16.78 1.91 -0.40
CA PHE A 81 16.80 3.16 0.33
C PHE A 81 17.60 4.21 -0.45
N ASP A 82 17.04 5.40 -0.61
CA ASP A 82 17.74 6.57 -1.12
C ASP A 82 17.38 7.80 -0.29
N LYS A 83 18.38 8.34 0.42
CA LYS A 83 18.24 9.50 1.33
C LYS A 83 17.15 9.30 2.39
N PHE A 84 15.95 9.80 2.14
CA PHE A 84 14.78 9.71 3.01
C PHE A 84 13.63 8.90 2.37
N HIS A 85 13.85 8.34 1.18
CA HIS A 85 12.89 7.47 0.51
C HIS A 85 13.23 5.99 0.77
N ALA A 86 12.19 5.19 1.00
CA ALA A 86 12.26 3.73 0.97
C ALA A 86 11.41 3.19 -0.17
N THR A 87 11.91 2.16 -0.84
CA THR A 87 11.13 1.36 -1.78
C THR A 87 10.78 0.02 -1.16
N ARG A 88 9.55 -0.40 -1.36
CA ARG A 88 9.01 -1.65 -0.82
C ARG A 88 8.19 -2.36 -1.87
N ASN A 89 8.43 -3.65 -2.02
CA ASN A 89 7.68 -4.50 -2.92
C ASN A 89 6.69 -5.39 -2.16
N PHE A 90 5.65 -5.81 -2.90
CA PHE A 90 4.57 -6.65 -2.39
C PHE A 90 4.18 -7.69 -3.42
N ILE A 91 3.66 -8.80 -2.94
CA ILE A 91 3.13 -9.84 -3.77
C ILE A 91 1.94 -10.51 -3.08
N MET A 92 0.89 -10.80 -3.84
CA MET A 92 -0.23 -11.63 -3.41
C MET A 92 -0.27 -12.86 -4.30
N LYS A 93 -0.35 -14.04 -3.70
CA LYS A 93 -0.36 -15.33 -4.41
C LYS A 93 -1.46 -16.23 -3.86
N THR A 94 -1.89 -17.19 -4.67
CA THR A 94 -2.63 -18.35 -4.16
C THR A 94 -1.70 -19.24 -3.34
N THR A 95 -2.27 -20.17 -2.57
CA THR A 95 -1.50 -21.21 -1.86
C THR A 95 -0.74 -22.16 -2.79
N GLN A 96 -1.07 -22.19 -4.08
CA GLN A 96 -0.37 -22.95 -5.12
C GLN A 96 0.74 -22.13 -5.80
N GLY A 97 0.91 -20.85 -5.41
CA GLY A 97 1.96 -19.98 -5.93
C GLY A 97 1.58 -19.18 -7.18
N GLU A 98 0.33 -19.26 -7.66
CA GLU A 98 -0.16 -18.37 -8.73
C GLU A 98 -0.10 -16.92 -8.27
N ARG A 99 0.51 -16.05 -9.04
CA ARG A 99 0.58 -14.62 -8.73
C ARG A 99 -0.76 -13.95 -9.06
N LEU A 100 -1.34 -13.27 -8.09
CA LEU A 100 -2.64 -12.60 -8.17
C LEU A 100 -2.48 -11.08 -8.36
N ALA A 101 -1.61 -10.50 -7.55
CA ALA A 101 -1.26 -9.08 -7.61
C ALA A 101 0.16 -8.87 -7.11
N TYR A 102 0.78 -7.77 -7.56
CA TYR A 102 2.08 -7.36 -7.05
C TYR A 102 2.22 -5.83 -7.12
N ALA A 103 3.13 -5.30 -6.32
CA ALA A 103 3.24 -3.86 -6.21
C ALA A 103 4.64 -3.38 -5.88
N ASN A 104 4.87 -2.12 -6.25
CA ASN A 104 5.92 -1.27 -5.72
C ASN A 104 5.30 -0.08 -4.99
N SER A 105 5.88 0.31 -3.87
CA SER A 105 5.52 1.50 -3.13
C SER A 105 6.74 2.33 -2.77
N ILE A 106 6.55 3.64 -2.65
CA ILE A 106 7.57 4.57 -2.21
C ILE A 106 7.10 5.26 -0.94
N TRP A 107 7.96 5.26 0.07
CA TRP A 107 7.70 5.82 1.39
C TRP A 107 8.70 6.94 1.68
N VAL A 108 8.28 7.91 2.48
CA VAL A 108 9.13 9.00 2.98
C VAL A 108 9.26 8.88 4.49
N TYR A 109 10.48 8.91 5.00
CA TYR A 109 10.74 8.94 6.43
C TYR A 109 10.76 10.37 6.93
N ILE A 110 9.93 10.68 7.90
CA ILE A 110 9.77 12.04 8.43
C ILE A 110 10.01 12.12 9.93
N ASN A 111 10.36 13.31 10.37
CA ASN A 111 10.23 13.72 11.77
C ASN A 111 8.82 14.26 11.99
N THR A 112 8.05 13.67 12.92
CA THR A 112 6.64 14.02 13.16
C THR A 112 6.45 15.36 13.89
N GLU A 113 7.49 15.86 14.58
CA GLU A 113 7.41 17.17 15.23
C GLU A 113 7.61 18.33 14.24
N THR A 114 8.44 18.13 13.23
CA THR A 114 8.77 19.17 12.23
C THR A 114 8.06 18.98 10.90
N GLY A 115 7.49 17.81 10.64
CA GLY A 115 6.93 17.41 9.35
C GLY A 115 7.97 17.23 8.23
N MET A 116 9.26 17.34 8.54
CA MET A 116 10.32 17.34 7.52
C MET A 116 10.86 15.94 7.24
N PRO A 117 11.15 15.62 5.96
CA PRO A 117 11.86 14.41 5.62
C PRO A 117 13.24 14.35 6.31
N ILE A 118 13.56 13.18 6.83
CA ILE A 118 14.84 12.90 7.49
C ILE A 118 15.40 11.57 7.01
N ARG A 119 16.71 11.41 7.14
CA ARG A 119 17.36 10.15 6.81
C ARG A 119 17.21 9.18 7.99
N PRO A 120 16.72 7.94 7.77
CA PRO A 120 16.76 6.90 8.79
C PRO A 120 18.22 6.54 9.14
N THR A 121 18.44 6.07 10.35
CA THR A 121 19.77 5.57 10.75
C THR A 121 20.08 4.25 10.05
N LYS A 122 21.35 3.87 10.09
CA LYS A 122 21.77 2.59 9.53
C LYS A 122 21.07 1.42 10.20
N GLU A 123 20.90 1.47 11.52
CA GLU A 123 20.22 0.45 12.31
C GLU A 123 18.74 0.33 11.92
N GLU A 124 18.06 1.47 11.70
CA GLU A 124 16.67 1.50 11.26
C GLU A 124 16.46 0.92 9.84
N ILE A 125 17.50 1.01 8.99
CA ILE A 125 17.49 0.39 7.65
C ILE A 125 17.81 -1.10 7.73
N ASP A 126 18.88 -1.45 8.44
CA ASP A 126 19.46 -2.81 8.47
C ASP A 126 18.45 -3.83 9.04
N VAL A 127 17.54 -3.41 9.93
CA VAL A 127 16.50 -4.28 10.51
C VAL A 127 15.60 -4.90 9.44
N TYR A 128 15.35 -4.19 8.34
CA TYR A 128 14.50 -4.68 7.24
C TYR A 128 15.17 -5.71 6.35
N LYS A 129 16.51 -5.88 6.42
CA LYS A 129 17.27 -6.84 5.61
C LYS A 129 16.88 -6.76 4.13
N LEU A 130 17.18 -5.62 3.51
CA LEU A 130 16.77 -5.33 2.13
C LEU A 130 17.05 -6.49 1.16
N GLU A 131 16.11 -6.76 0.27
CA GLU A 131 16.17 -7.78 -0.75
C GLU A 131 16.16 -7.15 -2.15
N ALA A 132 16.44 -7.94 -3.18
CA ALA A 132 16.40 -7.48 -4.56
C ALA A 132 15.01 -6.93 -4.92
N PRO A 133 14.92 -5.85 -5.71
CA PRO A 133 13.65 -5.35 -6.22
C PRO A 133 12.88 -6.43 -6.96
N LEU A 134 11.55 -6.39 -6.86
CA LEU A 134 10.68 -7.25 -7.62
C LEU A 134 10.92 -7.05 -9.14
N GLU A 135 11.00 -8.12 -9.89
CA GLU A 135 11.05 -8.04 -11.34
C GLU A 135 9.68 -7.60 -11.89
N MET A 136 9.59 -6.33 -12.28
CA MET A 136 8.41 -5.69 -12.85
C MET A 136 8.78 -4.47 -13.67
N GLU A 137 7.88 -3.99 -14.52
CA GLU A 137 8.02 -2.70 -15.17
C GLU A 137 7.72 -1.58 -14.16
N TYR A 138 8.72 -0.76 -13.84
CA TYR A 138 8.59 0.33 -12.89
C TYR A 138 8.19 1.63 -13.60
N GLU A 139 7.04 2.13 -13.25
CA GLU A 139 6.54 3.42 -13.70
C GLU A 139 7.19 4.59 -12.92
N PRO A 140 7.36 5.75 -13.55
CA PRO A 140 7.82 6.96 -12.85
C PRO A 140 6.90 7.27 -11.66
N ARG A 141 7.48 7.59 -10.51
CA ARG A 141 6.71 7.94 -9.29
C ARG A 141 5.64 8.98 -9.56
N LYS A 142 6.01 10.06 -10.27
CA LYS A 142 5.12 11.19 -10.53
C LYS A 142 4.10 10.85 -11.63
N ILE A 143 2.82 11.03 -11.30
CA ILE A 143 1.72 10.85 -12.24
C ILE A 143 1.55 12.16 -13.01
N LYS A 144 1.59 12.07 -14.34
CA LYS A 144 1.25 13.21 -15.21
C LYS A 144 -0.26 13.36 -15.25
N LEU A 145 -0.76 14.47 -14.75
CA LEU A 145 -2.19 14.79 -14.85
C LEU A 145 -2.55 15.16 -16.28
N SER A 146 -3.77 14.79 -16.71
CA SER A 146 -4.36 15.30 -17.94
C SER A 146 -4.53 16.83 -17.85
N ARG A 147 -4.50 17.50 -19.01
CA ARG A 147 -4.90 18.92 -19.09
C ARG A 147 -6.42 19.09 -19.03
N GLU A 148 -7.16 18.08 -19.40
CA GLU A 148 -8.62 18.00 -19.34
C GLU A 148 -9.00 17.24 -18.07
N TRP A 149 -9.75 17.88 -17.20
CA TRP A 149 -10.26 17.33 -15.97
C TRP A 149 -11.68 17.83 -15.70
N GLU A 150 -12.44 17.05 -15.01
CA GLU A 150 -13.80 17.36 -14.60
C GLU A 150 -13.85 17.45 -13.08
N GLU A 151 -14.39 18.54 -12.56
CA GLU A 151 -14.62 18.69 -11.14
C GLU A 151 -15.84 17.86 -10.71
N LYS A 152 -15.68 17.09 -9.65
CA LYS A 152 -16.73 16.28 -9.04
C LYS A 152 -17.19 16.92 -7.73
N GLU A 153 -18.31 16.44 -7.20
CA GLU A 153 -18.81 16.90 -5.92
C GLU A 153 -17.80 16.66 -4.79
N LEU A 154 -17.77 17.60 -3.84
CA LEU A 154 -16.94 17.51 -2.66
C LEU A 154 -17.34 16.32 -1.80
N VAL A 155 -16.38 15.49 -1.46
CA VAL A 155 -16.58 14.35 -0.59
C VAL A 155 -16.23 14.73 0.85
N LYS A 156 -17.23 14.64 1.75
CA LYS A 156 -17.01 14.91 3.17
C LYS A 156 -16.31 13.72 3.82
N VAL A 157 -15.14 13.96 4.41
CA VAL A 157 -14.42 12.97 5.20
C VAL A 157 -15.28 12.49 6.37
N GLN A 158 -15.40 11.16 6.52
CA GLN A 158 -16.13 10.53 7.61
C GLN A 158 -15.18 10.21 8.77
N ARG A 159 -15.68 10.20 10.00
CA ARG A 159 -14.87 9.87 11.20
C ARG A 159 -14.24 8.48 11.11
N SER A 160 -14.92 7.51 10.50
CA SER A 160 -14.44 6.15 10.30
C SER A 160 -13.29 6.02 9.30
N TRP A 161 -12.95 7.08 8.56
CA TRP A 161 -11.85 7.08 7.62
C TRP A 161 -10.51 7.49 8.26
N ILE A 162 -10.60 8.06 9.47
CA ILE A 162 -9.43 8.56 10.20
C ILE A 162 -8.74 7.40 10.89
N ASP A 163 -7.45 7.24 10.63
CA ASP A 163 -6.59 6.22 11.21
C ASP A 163 -5.94 6.67 12.55
N SER A 164 -5.08 5.83 13.10
CA SER A 164 -4.37 6.10 14.36
C SER A 164 -3.37 7.27 14.29
N ASN A 165 -3.10 7.81 13.10
CA ASN A 165 -2.23 8.96 12.89
C ASN A 165 -3.03 10.27 12.73
N ASP A 166 -4.34 10.25 12.99
CA ASP A 166 -5.25 11.38 12.75
C ASP A 166 -5.32 11.83 11.28
N HIS A 167 -5.04 10.92 10.35
CA HIS A 167 -5.13 11.14 8.91
C HIS A 167 -6.17 10.22 8.27
N VAL A 168 -6.68 10.64 7.11
CA VAL A 168 -7.50 9.74 6.28
C VAL A 168 -6.61 8.56 5.86
N ASN A 169 -7.02 7.33 6.19
CA ASN A 169 -6.30 6.13 5.79
C ASN A 169 -6.17 6.08 4.26
N ASN A 170 -5.00 5.70 3.78
CA ASN A 170 -4.63 5.74 2.36
C ASN A 170 -5.62 5.00 1.44
N SER A 171 -6.20 3.90 1.89
CA SER A 171 -7.16 3.13 1.09
C SER A 171 -8.48 3.88 0.85
N TRP A 172 -8.85 4.83 1.72
CA TRP A 172 -10.07 5.62 1.55
C TRP A 172 -9.98 6.59 0.37
N TYR A 173 -8.79 7.11 0.06
CA TYR A 173 -8.59 7.89 -1.17
C TYR A 173 -8.86 7.03 -2.40
N VAL A 174 -8.38 5.79 -2.39
CA VAL A 174 -8.63 4.83 -3.47
C VAL A 174 -10.12 4.48 -3.54
N LYS A 175 -10.76 4.13 -2.41
CA LYS A 175 -12.21 3.86 -2.33
C LYS A 175 -13.03 5.00 -2.91
N THR A 176 -12.73 6.23 -2.50
CA THR A 176 -13.45 7.43 -2.98
C THR A 176 -13.26 7.65 -4.48
N ALA A 177 -12.06 7.45 -5.01
CA ALA A 177 -11.81 7.56 -6.45
C ALA A 177 -12.57 6.49 -7.24
N PHE A 178 -12.66 5.27 -6.72
CA PHE A 178 -13.38 4.17 -7.37
C PHE A 178 -14.88 4.42 -7.49
N GLU A 179 -15.50 5.14 -6.55
CA GLU A 179 -16.91 5.54 -6.64
C GLU A 179 -17.21 6.47 -7.84
N GLN A 180 -16.18 7.09 -8.41
CA GLN A 180 -16.28 7.98 -9.56
C GLN A 180 -16.01 7.28 -10.90
N LEU A 181 -15.57 6.01 -10.87
CA LEU A 181 -15.25 5.25 -12.08
C LEU A 181 -16.45 4.45 -12.59
N PRO A 182 -16.53 4.18 -13.91
CA PRO A 182 -17.51 3.25 -14.45
C PRO A 182 -17.41 1.87 -13.77
N GLN A 183 -18.57 1.28 -13.44
CA GLN A 183 -18.63 0.06 -12.63
C GLN A 183 -18.14 -1.21 -13.34
N ASP A 184 -18.08 -1.20 -14.64
CA ASP A 184 -17.66 -2.30 -15.53
C ASP A 184 -16.20 -2.18 -16.00
N LEU A 185 -15.46 -1.22 -15.43
CA LEU A 185 -14.07 -0.98 -15.80
C LEU A 185 -13.17 -2.14 -15.32
N GLU A 186 -12.52 -2.83 -16.26
CA GLU A 186 -11.48 -3.80 -15.95
C GLU A 186 -10.16 -3.08 -15.67
N ILE A 187 -9.72 -3.11 -14.42
CA ILE A 187 -8.48 -2.45 -13.99
C ILE A 187 -7.38 -3.50 -13.86
N ARG A 188 -6.28 -3.29 -14.59
CA ARG A 188 -5.08 -4.12 -14.55
C ARG A 188 -3.92 -3.47 -13.81
N GLN A 189 -3.93 -2.17 -13.72
CA GLN A 189 -2.93 -1.42 -12.95
C GLN A 189 -3.56 -0.23 -12.26
N LEU A 190 -3.21 -0.04 -11.00
CA LEU A 190 -3.53 1.13 -10.20
C LEU A 190 -2.23 1.88 -9.89
N ARG A 191 -2.24 3.18 -10.13
CA ARG A 191 -1.19 4.09 -9.67
C ARG A 191 -1.80 5.18 -8.81
N VAL A 192 -1.18 5.42 -7.66
CA VAL A 192 -1.60 6.46 -6.71
C VAL A 192 -0.38 7.28 -6.32
N GLU A 193 -0.53 8.59 -6.27
CA GLU A 193 0.43 9.54 -5.68
C GLU A 193 -0.34 10.35 -4.62
N TYR A 194 0.13 10.32 -3.36
CA TYR A 194 -0.47 11.01 -2.21
C TYR A 194 0.21 12.35 -1.94
#